data_50302ee2b1c324e6546215a9a10843a3
#
_entry.id   50302ee2b1c324e6546215a9a10843a3
#
_cell.length_a   1.000
_cell.length_b   1.000
_cell.length_c   1.000
_cell.angle_alpha   90.00
_cell.angle_beta   90.00
_cell.angle_gamma   90.00
#
_symmetry.space_group_name_H-M   'P 1'
#
loop_
_entity.id
_entity.type
_entity.pdbx_description
1 polymer ?
#
loop_
_entity_poly.entity_id
_entity_poly.type
_entity_poly.pdbx_seq_one_letter_code
_entity_poly.pdbx_strand_id
1 'polypeptide(L)'
;MAGEKQHIGYMGDMPAIASTFKYLPERGGTDIRIVAALGTSKQQCNIFLVRNDAPKFANGVDAVKWMDGKVTSAPHGACTDRFAQLAFKSAGIKPAKYLNQNIEVITTNFRAGKLDAAAIWEPTATKMVKSGIARRAASGEDFGAQDGAFMVMLNDLISQRPDVVEGWLEAELDAQEFVANPANADAVAAMAEAQTEQIDRATLKSSLYDSPISGSTKLQLDFVISDDAKSLLRDATAFLYSLKKKPAAAPQIRPKGVMPQFAERVLERRGLKTPVGRVVAK
;
A
#
# COMPACT_ATOMS: atom_id res chain seq x y z
N MET A 1 -2.98 0.45 -18.46
CA MET A 1 -4.45 0.46 -18.39
C MET A 1 -5.05 1.68 -19.10
N ALA A 2 -4.83 2.91 -18.69
CA ALA A 2 -5.41 4.09 -19.40
C ALA A 2 -5.04 4.20 -20.89
N GLY A 3 -4.00 3.55 -21.37
CA GLY A 3 -3.61 3.44 -22.78
C GLY A 3 -3.90 2.08 -23.41
N GLU A 4 -4.78 1.29 -22.80
CA GLU A 4 -5.25 -0.05 -23.25
C GLU A 4 -4.15 -1.10 -23.50
N LYS A 5 -2.90 -0.81 -23.10
CA LYS A 5 -1.77 -1.75 -23.21
C LYS A 5 -1.78 -2.84 -22.14
N GLN A 6 -2.53 -2.66 -21.08
CA GLN A 6 -2.66 -3.57 -19.94
C GLN A 6 -4.12 -3.65 -19.52
N HIS A 7 -4.64 -4.86 -19.33
CA HIS A 7 -6.02 -5.13 -18.97
C HIS A 7 -6.20 -5.41 -17.48
N ILE A 8 -5.15 -5.85 -16.81
CA ILE A 8 -5.11 -6.18 -15.39
C ILE A 8 -3.99 -5.38 -14.72
N GLY A 9 -4.20 -4.89 -13.53
CA GLY A 9 -3.21 -4.12 -12.77
C GLY A 9 -3.33 -4.33 -11.27
N TYR A 10 -2.22 -4.14 -10.59
CA TYR A 10 -2.08 -4.21 -9.13
C TYR A 10 -1.76 -2.81 -8.62
N MET A 11 -2.55 -2.31 -7.69
CA MET A 11 -2.46 -0.92 -7.21
C MET A 11 -2.71 -0.84 -5.71
N GLY A 12 -2.03 0.09 -5.03
CA GLY A 12 -2.42 0.49 -3.68
C GLY A 12 -3.82 1.13 -3.65
N ASP A 13 -4.39 1.29 -2.48
CA ASP A 13 -5.74 1.83 -2.24
C ASP A 13 -6.00 3.16 -2.94
N MET A 14 -5.07 4.10 -2.83
CA MET A 14 -5.21 5.45 -3.38
C MET A 14 -5.30 5.47 -4.91
N PRO A 15 -4.36 4.89 -5.68
CA PRO A 15 -4.48 4.84 -7.14
C PRO A 15 -5.62 3.92 -7.60
N ALA A 16 -5.92 2.84 -6.88
CA ALA A 16 -7.02 1.94 -7.23
C ALA A 16 -8.36 2.70 -7.23
N ILE A 17 -8.67 3.39 -6.13
CA ILE A 17 -9.92 4.14 -6.05
C ILE A 17 -9.93 5.36 -7.01
N ALA A 18 -8.80 6.06 -7.15
CA ALA A 18 -8.69 7.18 -8.08
C ALA A 18 -8.96 6.74 -9.53
N SER A 19 -8.53 5.54 -9.93
CA SER A 19 -8.74 5.01 -11.27
C SER A 19 -10.21 4.83 -11.61
N THR A 20 -11.05 4.51 -10.62
CA THR A 20 -12.50 4.34 -10.82
C THR A 20 -13.25 5.66 -11.07
N PHE A 21 -12.64 6.82 -10.79
CA PHE A 21 -13.23 8.15 -10.97
C PHE A 21 -12.57 8.95 -12.09
N LYS A 22 -11.27 8.73 -12.34
CA LYS A 22 -10.47 9.60 -13.20
C LYS A 22 -10.60 9.25 -14.68
N TYR A 23 -10.75 7.99 -15.00
CA TYR A 23 -10.73 7.47 -16.37
C TYR A 23 -12.09 6.91 -16.77
N LEU A 24 -13.13 7.75 -16.67
CA LEU A 24 -14.50 7.33 -17.00
C LEU A 24 -14.72 7.33 -18.53
N PRO A 25 -15.44 6.35 -19.10
CA PRO A 25 -15.76 6.27 -20.52
C PRO A 25 -16.47 7.53 -21.03
N GLU A 26 -17.40 8.10 -20.26
CA GLU A 26 -18.12 9.33 -20.60
C GLU A 26 -17.22 10.56 -20.68
N ARG A 27 -15.96 10.44 -20.28
CA ARG A 27 -14.90 11.47 -20.40
C ARG A 27 -13.80 11.06 -21.36
N GLY A 28 -14.07 10.08 -22.24
CA GLY A 28 -13.09 9.52 -23.18
C GLY A 28 -12.00 8.69 -22.52
N GLY A 29 -12.23 8.19 -21.30
CA GLY A 29 -11.31 7.35 -20.56
C GLY A 29 -11.68 5.87 -20.62
N THR A 30 -10.94 5.06 -19.91
CA THR A 30 -11.09 3.61 -19.81
C THR A 30 -11.79 3.23 -18.52
N ASP A 31 -12.78 2.34 -18.59
CA ASP A 31 -13.55 1.88 -17.45
C ASP A 31 -12.75 0.83 -16.64
N ILE A 32 -12.17 1.28 -15.52
CA ILE A 32 -11.38 0.45 -14.61
C ILE A 32 -12.23 0.06 -13.40
N ARG A 33 -12.20 -1.20 -13.01
CA ARG A 33 -12.95 -1.79 -11.90
C ARG A 33 -12.01 -2.46 -10.90
N ILE A 34 -12.31 -2.34 -9.61
CA ILE A 34 -11.62 -3.06 -8.54
C ILE A 34 -12.33 -4.41 -8.37
N VAL A 35 -11.60 -5.52 -8.50
CA VAL A 35 -12.19 -6.88 -8.54
C VAL A 35 -11.77 -7.77 -7.38
N ALA A 36 -10.60 -7.52 -6.76
CA ALA A 36 -10.12 -8.28 -5.61
C ALA A 36 -9.24 -7.42 -4.70
N ALA A 37 -9.08 -7.84 -3.46
CA ALA A 37 -8.08 -7.35 -2.53
C ALA A 37 -6.84 -8.25 -2.60
N LEU A 38 -5.67 -7.64 -2.66
CA LEU A 38 -4.39 -8.38 -2.59
C LEU A 38 -3.98 -8.58 -1.13
N GLY A 39 -4.28 -7.59 -0.30
CA GLY A 39 -4.05 -7.65 1.12
C GLY A 39 -4.04 -6.27 1.77
N THR A 40 -4.04 -6.29 3.08
CA THR A 40 -4.01 -5.10 3.93
C THR A 40 -2.85 -5.16 4.92
N SER A 41 -2.31 -4.00 5.26
CA SER A 41 -1.16 -3.89 6.16
C SER A 41 -1.15 -2.58 6.93
N LYS A 42 -0.46 -2.58 8.07
CA LYS A 42 -0.07 -1.38 8.80
C LYS A 42 1.44 -1.10 8.70
N GLN A 43 2.17 -1.98 8.01
CA GLN A 43 3.63 -1.98 7.99
C GLN A 43 4.25 -2.09 6.58
N GLN A 44 3.46 -2.08 5.51
CA GLN A 44 3.98 -2.18 4.13
C GLN A 44 4.09 -0.81 3.46
N CYS A 45 3.07 0.03 3.57
CA CYS A 45 3.09 1.38 3.01
C CYS A 45 3.18 2.48 4.09
N ASN A 46 2.71 2.21 5.28
CA ASN A 46 2.61 3.17 6.37
C ASN A 46 3.84 3.11 7.28
N ILE A 47 4.98 3.65 6.81
CA ILE A 47 6.26 3.60 7.51
C ILE A 47 6.88 5.00 7.54
N PHE A 48 7.22 5.50 8.74
CA PHE A 48 8.12 6.63 8.87
C PHE A 48 9.55 6.17 9.10
N LEU A 49 10.45 6.70 8.30
CA LEU A 49 11.88 6.67 8.51
C LEU A 49 12.38 8.02 9.03
N VAL A 50 13.40 7.99 9.88
CA VAL A 50 14.14 9.16 10.36
C VAL A 50 15.62 8.98 10.10
N ARG A 51 16.39 10.07 10.12
CA ARG A 51 17.86 10.04 10.08
C ARG A 51 18.41 9.21 11.26
N ASN A 52 19.56 8.59 11.05
CA ASN A 52 20.18 7.75 12.08
C ASN A 52 20.62 8.53 13.32
N ASP A 53 20.95 9.82 13.16
CA ASP A 53 21.33 10.74 14.25
C ASP A 53 20.12 11.38 14.97
N ALA A 54 18.88 11.07 14.58
CA ALA A 54 17.71 11.47 15.32
C ALA A 54 17.71 10.82 16.73
N PRO A 55 17.08 11.44 17.74
CA PRO A 55 16.99 10.86 19.08
C PRO A 55 16.33 9.47 19.05
N LYS A 56 16.64 8.61 20.04
CA LYS A 56 15.85 7.40 20.29
C LYS A 56 14.48 7.81 20.82
N PHE A 57 13.43 7.19 20.31
CA PHE A 57 12.05 7.44 20.74
C PHE A 57 11.53 6.27 21.57
N ALA A 58 10.66 6.56 22.52
CA ALA A 58 10.02 5.53 23.32
C ALA A 58 8.98 4.73 22.51
N ASN A 59 8.33 5.38 21.55
CA ASN A 59 7.29 4.80 20.67
C ASN A 59 7.17 5.62 19.37
N GLY A 60 6.35 5.15 18.45
CA GLY A 60 6.15 5.82 17.15
C GLY A 60 5.43 7.17 17.27
N VAL A 61 4.57 7.36 18.26
CA VAL A 61 3.89 8.66 18.48
C VAL A 61 4.91 9.73 18.89
N ASP A 62 5.86 9.40 19.77
CA ASP A 62 6.93 10.34 20.16
C ASP A 62 7.88 10.63 19.00
N ALA A 63 8.13 9.64 18.13
CA ALA A 63 8.88 9.86 16.91
C ALA A 63 8.19 10.88 15.99
N VAL A 64 6.88 10.78 15.82
CA VAL A 64 6.12 11.74 15.02
C VAL A 64 6.07 13.11 15.67
N LYS A 65 5.91 13.21 17.00
CA LYS A 65 5.99 14.50 17.72
C LYS A 65 7.35 15.20 17.50
N TRP A 66 8.45 14.44 17.44
CA TRP A 66 9.77 15.01 17.13
C TRP A 66 9.85 15.64 15.74
N MET A 67 8.99 15.24 14.81
CA MET A 67 8.96 15.81 13.45
C MET A 67 8.35 17.23 13.40
N ASP A 68 7.86 17.76 14.51
CA ASP A 68 7.40 19.14 14.58
C ASP A 68 8.55 20.10 14.22
N GLY A 69 8.28 21.04 13.34
CA GLY A 69 9.30 21.98 12.85
C GLY A 69 10.43 21.35 12.02
N LYS A 70 10.37 20.05 11.64
CA LYS A 70 11.38 19.36 10.82
C LYS A 70 11.06 19.38 9.34
N VAL A 71 12.03 18.97 8.52
CA VAL A 71 11.86 18.79 7.07
C VAL A 71 11.48 17.34 6.81
N THR A 72 10.24 17.14 6.38
CA THR A 72 9.69 15.80 6.10
C THR A 72 9.27 15.67 4.64
N SER A 73 9.14 14.45 4.15
CA SER A 73 8.73 14.17 2.77
C SER A 73 7.86 12.92 2.67
N ALA A 74 7.01 12.90 1.65
CA ALA A 74 6.31 11.69 1.16
C ALA A 74 5.94 11.89 -0.32
N PRO A 75 5.69 10.81 -1.07
CA PRO A 75 4.99 10.90 -2.35
C PRO A 75 3.53 11.29 -2.13
N HIS A 76 3.16 12.53 -2.49
CA HIS A 76 1.81 13.04 -2.24
C HIS A 76 0.76 12.31 -3.08
N GLY A 77 -0.41 12.09 -2.48
CA GLY A 77 -1.50 11.33 -3.10
C GLY A 77 -1.35 9.82 -3.03
N ALA A 78 -0.30 9.31 -2.37
CA ALA A 78 -0.10 7.90 -2.08
C ALA A 78 -0.59 7.51 -0.67
N CYS A 79 -0.57 6.21 -0.35
CA CYS A 79 -0.86 5.69 0.99
C CYS A 79 0.01 6.34 2.07
N THR A 80 1.30 6.55 1.81
CA THR A 80 2.25 7.22 2.69
C THR A 80 1.86 8.67 3.01
N ASP A 81 1.29 9.39 2.04
CA ASP A 81 0.81 10.76 2.26
C ASP A 81 -0.41 10.76 3.19
N ARG A 82 -1.37 9.87 2.92
CA ARG A 82 -2.55 9.69 3.80
C ARG A 82 -2.13 9.34 5.22
N PHE A 83 -1.21 8.39 5.39
CA PHE A 83 -0.65 8.02 6.68
C PHE A 83 0.06 9.19 7.36
N ALA A 84 0.96 9.89 6.65
CA ALA A 84 1.71 11.00 7.21
C ALA A 84 0.80 12.11 7.73
N GLN A 85 -0.19 12.53 6.95
CA GLN A 85 -1.13 13.57 7.36
C GLN A 85 -2.02 13.14 8.54
N LEU A 86 -2.44 11.86 8.57
CA LEU A 86 -3.14 11.29 9.72
C LEU A 86 -2.27 11.32 10.98
N ALA A 87 -1.03 10.87 10.88
CA ALA A 87 -0.10 10.82 12.00
C ALA A 87 0.25 12.22 12.52
N PHE A 88 0.52 13.19 11.63
CA PHE A 88 0.76 14.59 12.01
C PHE A 88 -0.45 15.18 12.75
N LYS A 89 -1.65 14.95 12.23
CA LYS A 89 -2.89 15.41 12.86
C LYS A 89 -3.09 14.76 14.24
N SER A 90 -2.88 13.46 14.34
CA SER A 90 -3.03 12.72 15.61
C SER A 90 -2.01 13.15 16.67
N ALA A 91 -0.78 13.45 16.26
CA ALA A 91 0.28 13.95 17.14
C ALA A 91 0.18 15.46 17.43
N GLY A 92 -0.71 16.18 16.76
CA GLY A 92 -0.88 17.63 16.92
C GLY A 92 0.29 18.46 16.42
N ILE A 93 1.03 17.99 15.40
CA ILE A 93 2.26 18.62 14.90
C ILE A 93 2.10 19.20 13.50
N LYS A 94 3.05 20.10 13.16
CA LYS A 94 3.20 20.63 11.81
C LYS A 94 4.67 20.66 11.42
N PRO A 95 5.12 19.85 10.47
CA PRO A 95 6.48 19.95 9.92
C PRO A 95 6.77 21.35 9.37
N ALA A 96 8.01 21.81 9.49
CA ALA A 96 8.44 23.08 8.89
C ALA A 96 8.29 23.05 7.36
N LYS A 97 8.61 21.88 6.77
CA LYS A 97 8.40 21.59 5.35
C LYS A 97 7.88 20.17 5.20
N TYR A 98 6.80 20.02 4.45
CA TYR A 98 6.30 18.71 4.02
C TYR A 98 6.37 18.64 2.49
N LEU A 99 7.37 17.91 1.98
CA LEU A 99 7.75 17.93 0.58
C LEU A 99 7.10 16.79 -0.19
N ASN A 100 6.62 17.09 -1.39
CA ASN A 100 6.19 16.08 -2.35
C ASN A 100 7.39 15.61 -3.18
N GLN A 101 7.86 14.40 -2.93
CA GLN A 101 9.01 13.82 -3.64
C GLN A 101 8.74 12.35 -3.95
N ASN A 102 9.26 11.86 -5.08
CA ASN A 102 9.26 10.43 -5.37
C ASN A 102 10.31 9.69 -4.52
N ILE A 103 10.23 8.37 -4.51
CA ILE A 103 11.06 7.49 -3.65
C ILE A 103 12.56 7.65 -3.90
N GLU A 104 12.97 7.83 -5.16
CA GLU A 104 14.37 7.98 -5.56
C GLU A 104 14.94 9.30 -5.03
N VAL A 105 14.16 10.37 -5.14
CA VAL A 105 14.54 11.70 -4.63
C VAL A 105 14.56 11.69 -3.10
N ILE A 106 13.60 11.05 -2.42
CA ILE A 106 13.61 10.87 -0.97
C ILE A 106 14.88 10.16 -0.53
N THR A 107 15.22 9.02 -1.16
CA THR A 107 16.42 8.23 -0.83
C THR A 107 17.69 9.06 -1.00
N THR A 108 17.80 9.83 -2.09
CA THR A 108 18.93 10.71 -2.36
C THR A 108 19.03 11.83 -1.32
N ASN A 109 17.92 12.48 -0.98
CA ASN A 109 17.88 13.55 -0.01
C ASN A 109 18.16 13.10 1.42
N PHE A 110 17.74 11.88 1.80
CA PHE A 110 18.16 11.28 3.07
C PHE A 110 19.67 11.10 3.14
N ARG A 111 20.26 10.50 2.09
CA ARG A 111 21.70 10.30 1.99
C ARG A 111 22.49 11.62 2.05
N ALA A 112 21.92 12.68 1.51
CA ALA A 112 22.49 14.02 1.53
C ALA A 112 22.21 14.82 2.82
N GLY A 113 21.51 14.24 3.80
CA GLY A 113 21.15 14.90 5.06
C GLY A 113 20.14 16.06 4.91
N LYS A 114 19.39 16.10 3.80
CA LYS A 114 18.40 17.17 3.50
C LYS A 114 17.00 16.91 4.05
N LEU A 115 16.74 15.70 4.55
CA LEU A 115 15.49 15.30 5.16
C LEU A 115 15.72 14.81 6.58
N ASP A 116 14.87 15.20 7.50
CA ASP A 116 14.87 14.70 8.88
C ASP A 116 14.05 13.39 8.97
N ALA A 117 12.92 13.33 8.26
CA ALA A 117 12.05 12.17 8.20
C ALA A 117 11.36 12.02 6.84
N ALA A 118 10.88 10.83 6.52
CA ALA A 118 9.98 10.62 5.39
C ALA A 118 9.03 9.46 5.64
N ALA A 119 7.81 9.58 5.11
CA ALA A 119 6.89 8.46 4.98
C ALA A 119 7.17 7.74 3.66
N ILE A 120 7.36 6.42 3.74
CA ILE A 120 7.83 5.58 2.64
C ILE A 120 7.22 4.17 2.75
N TRP A 121 7.40 3.36 1.72
CA TRP A 121 6.89 1.98 1.65
C TRP A 121 8.00 0.95 1.41
N GLU A 122 7.66 -0.30 1.64
CA GLU A 122 8.51 -1.45 1.32
C GLU A 122 8.61 -1.69 -0.20
N PRO A 123 9.67 -2.26 -0.70
CA PRO A 123 10.89 -2.73 0.01
C PRO A 123 11.93 -1.63 0.24
N THR A 124 11.68 -0.39 -0.22
CA THR A 124 12.65 0.70 -0.14
C THR A 124 12.96 1.10 1.31
N ALA A 125 11.96 1.05 2.21
CA ALA A 125 12.19 1.31 3.63
C ALA A 125 13.25 0.36 4.21
N THR A 126 13.11 -0.94 3.97
CA THR A 126 14.10 -1.94 4.41
C THR A 126 15.46 -1.71 3.74
N LYS A 127 15.51 -1.40 2.44
CA LYS A 127 16.76 -1.09 1.73
C LYS A 127 17.48 0.11 2.35
N MET A 128 16.77 1.18 2.68
CA MET A 128 17.35 2.37 3.31
C MET A 128 17.88 2.08 4.72
N VAL A 129 17.17 1.27 5.50
CA VAL A 129 17.61 0.86 6.83
C VAL A 129 18.86 -0.02 6.76
N LYS A 130 18.86 -1.06 5.90
CA LYS A 130 20.02 -1.95 5.71
C LYS A 130 21.25 -1.21 5.18
N SER A 131 21.08 -0.19 4.36
CA SER A 131 22.18 0.64 3.87
C SER A 131 22.68 1.69 4.88
N GLY A 132 22.12 1.73 6.08
CA GLY A 132 22.55 2.60 7.17
C GLY A 132 22.25 4.09 6.96
N ILE A 133 21.37 4.46 6.02
CA ILE A 133 21.04 5.87 5.76
C ILE A 133 19.83 6.36 6.56
N ALA A 134 19.03 5.45 7.10
CA ALA A 134 17.84 5.76 7.87
C ALA A 134 17.52 4.65 8.87
N ARG A 135 16.63 4.92 9.82
CA ARG A 135 16.03 3.91 10.70
C ARG A 135 14.52 4.08 10.76
N ARG A 136 13.81 2.99 11.05
CA ARG A 136 12.36 3.03 11.27
C ARG A 136 12.06 3.80 12.57
N ALA A 137 11.01 4.58 12.55
CA ALA A 137 10.61 5.42 13.68
C ALA A 137 9.15 5.24 14.09
N ALA A 138 8.26 5.07 13.11
CA ALA A 138 6.84 4.81 13.34
C ALA A 138 6.24 4.01 12.19
N SER A 139 5.09 3.41 12.42
CA SER A 139 4.31 2.70 11.42
C SER A 139 2.80 2.93 11.62
N GLY A 140 2.00 2.34 10.75
CA GLY A 140 0.55 2.33 10.88
C GLY A 140 0.07 1.65 12.16
N GLU A 141 0.86 0.78 12.78
CA GLU A 141 0.52 0.15 14.09
C GLU A 141 0.37 1.20 15.19
N ASP A 142 1.25 2.20 15.21
CA ASP A 142 1.25 3.26 16.21
C ASP A 142 0.03 4.19 16.13
N PHE A 143 -0.66 4.20 14.99
CA PHE A 143 -1.77 5.12 14.69
C PHE A 143 -3.06 4.43 14.28
N GLY A 144 -3.12 3.09 14.31
CA GLY A 144 -4.25 2.34 13.79
C GLY A 144 -4.49 2.55 12.29
N ALA A 145 -3.47 2.99 11.55
CA ALA A 145 -3.57 3.32 10.14
C ALA A 145 -3.23 2.12 9.26
N GLN A 146 -4.18 1.73 8.41
CA GLN A 146 -4.05 0.62 7.48
C GLN A 146 -3.94 1.12 6.05
N ASP A 147 -3.18 0.42 5.24
CA ASP A 147 -3.15 0.51 3.78
C ASP A 147 -3.62 -0.79 3.15
N GLY A 148 -3.91 -0.77 1.86
CA GLY A 148 -4.31 -1.96 1.13
C GLY A 148 -3.84 -1.92 -0.32
N ALA A 149 -3.71 -3.11 -0.89
CA ALA A 149 -3.47 -3.29 -2.31
C ALA A 149 -4.63 -4.03 -2.96
N PHE A 150 -4.93 -3.67 -4.20
CA PHE A 150 -6.11 -4.15 -4.93
C PHE A 150 -5.74 -4.54 -6.36
N MET A 151 -6.45 -5.56 -6.85
CA MET A 151 -6.45 -5.91 -8.25
C MET A 151 -7.53 -5.11 -8.96
N VAL A 152 -7.14 -4.49 -10.08
CA VAL A 152 -8.04 -3.76 -10.96
C VAL A 152 -8.04 -4.37 -12.36
N MET A 153 -9.18 -4.35 -13.02
CA MET A 153 -9.34 -4.85 -14.38
C MET A 153 -10.12 -3.86 -15.25
N LEU A 154 -9.90 -3.89 -16.55
CA LEU A 154 -10.72 -3.18 -17.51
C LEU A 154 -12.10 -3.81 -17.57
N ASN A 155 -13.14 -2.98 -17.60
CA ASN A 155 -14.52 -3.46 -17.71
C ASN A 155 -14.76 -4.26 -19.01
N ASP A 156 -14.06 -3.94 -20.08
CA ASP A 156 -14.16 -4.69 -21.35
C ASP A 156 -13.66 -6.11 -21.19
N LEU A 157 -12.52 -6.32 -20.48
CA LEU A 157 -12.05 -7.66 -20.15
C LEU A 157 -13.10 -8.41 -19.31
N ILE A 158 -13.64 -7.75 -18.28
CA ILE A 158 -14.64 -8.34 -17.38
C ILE A 158 -15.90 -8.79 -18.16
N SER A 159 -16.32 -7.98 -19.13
CA SER A 159 -17.56 -8.21 -19.88
C SER A 159 -17.36 -9.24 -21.01
N GLN A 160 -16.23 -9.24 -21.69
CA GLN A 160 -15.97 -10.04 -22.88
C GLN A 160 -15.29 -11.37 -22.56
N ARG A 161 -14.52 -11.44 -21.47
CA ARG A 161 -13.74 -12.62 -21.11
C ARG A 161 -13.82 -12.91 -19.59
N PRO A 162 -15.02 -13.18 -19.07
CA PRO A 162 -15.18 -13.56 -17.66
C PRO A 162 -14.40 -14.83 -17.28
N ASP A 163 -14.17 -15.72 -18.24
CA ASP A 163 -13.31 -16.91 -18.10
C ASP A 163 -11.87 -16.54 -17.73
N VAL A 164 -11.31 -15.53 -18.39
CA VAL A 164 -9.96 -15.02 -18.11
C VAL A 164 -9.92 -14.34 -16.73
N VAL A 165 -10.96 -13.58 -16.38
CA VAL A 165 -11.08 -12.93 -15.06
C VAL A 165 -11.05 -13.98 -13.95
N GLU A 166 -11.86 -15.04 -14.05
CA GLU A 166 -11.89 -16.11 -13.05
C GLU A 166 -10.59 -16.90 -13.00
N GLY A 167 -10.02 -17.27 -14.16
CA GLY A 167 -8.73 -17.96 -14.21
C GLY A 167 -7.59 -17.14 -13.59
N TRP A 168 -7.59 -15.81 -13.78
CA TRP A 168 -6.61 -14.94 -13.15
C TRP A 168 -6.80 -14.86 -11.63
N LEU A 169 -8.04 -14.82 -11.16
CA LEU A 169 -8.35 -14.82 -9.74
C LEU A 169 -8.01 -16.15 -9.05
N GLU A 170 -8.17 -17.29 -9.74
CA GLU A 170 -7.69 -18.58 -9.23
C GLU A 170 -6.16 -18.56 -9.01
N ALA A 171 -5.42 -18.08 -10.01
CA ALA A 171 -3.96 -17.97 -9.91
C ALA A 171 -3.52 -16.97 -8.81
N GLU A 172 -4.25 -15.88 -8.63
CA GLU A 172 -4.01 -14.93 -7.56
C GLU A 172 -4.26 -15.55 -6.18
N LEU A 173 -5.33 -16.33 -6.03
CA LEU A 173 -5.62 -17.03 -4.79
C LEU A 173 -4.52 -18.01 -4.43
N ASP A 174 -4.05 -18.83 -5.39
CA ASP A 174 -2.93 -19.74 -5.20
C ASP A 174 -1.65 -18.97 -4.80
N ALA A 175 -1.40 -17.80 -5.41
CA ALA A 175 -0.26 -16.95 -5.06
C ALA A 175 -0.36 -16.41 -3.63
N GLN A 176 -1.53 -15.99 -3.18
CA GLN A 176 -1.72 -15.51 -1.81
C GLN A 176 -1.53 -16.63 -0.78
N GLU A 177 -2.05 -17.83 -1.02
CA GLU A 177 -1.80 -18.99 -0.17
C GLU A 177 -0.30 -19.35 -0.14
N PHE A 178 0.37 -19.28 -1.29
CA PHE A 178 1.82 -19.53 -1.38
C PHE A 178 2.64 -18.51 -0.57
N VAL A 179 2.33 -17.23 -0.68
CA VAL A 179 3.00 -16.14 0.06
C VAL A 179 2.74 -16.25 1.56
N ALA A 180 1.53 -16.65 1.98
CA ALA A 180 1.19 -16.82 3.39
C ALA A 180 2.02 -17.90 4.09
N ASN A 181 2.49 -18.90 3.35
CA ASN A 181 3.27 -20.00 3.92
C ASN A 181 4.72 -19.57 4.17
N PRO A 182 5.19 -19.48 5.42
CA PRO A 182 6.54 -19.02 5.75
C PRO A 182 7.65 -19.94 5.23
N ALA A 183 7.34 -21.20 4.87
CA ALA A 183 8.30 -22.11 4.24
C ALA A 183 8.68 -21.63 2.83
N ASN A 184 7.83 -20.84 2.18
CA ASN A 184 8.05 -20.33 0.83
C ASN A 184 8.80 -19.00 0.79
N ALA A 185 9.18 -18.41 1.94
CA ALA A 185 9.75 -17.07 2.03
C ALA A 185 10.97 -16.85 1.12
N ASP A 186 11.85 -17.86 0.99
CA ASP A 186 13.02 -17.78 0.10
C ASP A 186 12.62 -17.84 -1.38
N ALA A 187 11.64 -18.67 -1.73
CA ALA A 187 11.13 -18.77 -3.08
C ALA A 187 10.39 -17.48 -3.50
N VAL A 188 9.55 -16.91 -2.61
CA VAL A 188 8.89 -15.62 -2.83
C VAL A 188 9.90 -14.51 -3.06
N ALA A 189 10.94 -14.43 -2.21
CA ALA A 189 11.99 -13.43 -2.35
C ALA A 189 12.80 -13.61 -3.65
N ALA A 190 13.05 -14.85 -4.09
CA ALA A 190 13.73 -15.13 -5.34
C ALA A 190 12.90 -14.71 -6.57
N MET A 191 11.58 -14.97 -6.54
CA MET A 191 10.65 -14.51 -7.60
C MET A 191 10.58 -12.98 -7.65
N ALA A 192 10.52 -12.32 -6.48
CA ALA A 192 10.52 -10.86 -6.41
C ALA A 192 11.83 -10.26 -6.93
N GLU A 193 12.98 -10.86 -6.59
CA GLU A 193 14.30 -10.43 -7.10
C GLU A 193 14.37 -10.48 -8.63
N ALA A 194 13.80 -11.52 -9.24
CA ALA A 194 13.75 -11.66 -10.69
C ALA A 194 12.86 -10.60 -11.40
N GLN A 195 11.96 -9.96 -10.64
CA GLN A 195 11.03 -8.92 -11.15
C GLN A 195 11.44 -7.49 -10.77
N THR A 196 12.44 -7.35 -9.89
CA THR A 196 12.86 -6.03 -9.39
C THR A 196 14.32 -5.78 -9.72
N GLU A 197 14.61 -4.58 -10.22
CA GLU A 197 16.00 -4.17 -10.40
C GLU A 197 16.56 -3.55 -9.11
N GLN A 198 17.84 -3.84 -8.81
CA GLN A 198 18.61 -3.19 -7.74
C GLN A 198 18.14 -3.44 -6.29
N ILE A 199 17.33 -4.47 -6.05
CA ILE A 199 16.96 -4.88 -4.70
C ILE A 199 17.30 -6.36 -4.53
N ASP A 200 18.22 -6.64 -3.61
CA ASP A 200 18.69 -8.00 -3.35
C ASP A 200 17.64 -8.85 -2.63
N ARG A 201 17.73 -10.17 -2.82
CA ARG A 201 16.83 -11.17 -2.26
C ARG A 201 16.67 -11.07 -0.73
N ALA A 202 17.76 -10.82 -0.01
CA ALA A 202 17.74 -10.72 1.44
C ALA A 202 16.96 -9.47 1.91
N THR A 203 17.05 -8.38 1.17
CA THR A 203 16.26 -7.17 1.42
C THR A 203 14.76 -7.41 1.12
N LEU A 204 14.44 -8.06 -0.01
CA LEU A 204 13.06 -8.41 -0.37
C LEU A 204 12.44 -9.36 0.65
N LYS A 205 13.14 -10.42 1.05
CA LYS A 205 12.69 -11.33 2.10
C LYS A 205 12.41 -10.59 3.41
N SER A 206 13.37 -9.78 3.85
CA SER A 206 13.24 -9.01 5.09
C SER A 206 12.08 -8.03 5.04
N SER A 207 11.85 -7.35 3.91
CA SER A 207 10.77 -6.38 3.77
C SER A 207 9.38 -6.98 3.95
N LEU A 208 9.19 -8.25 3.59
CA LEU A 208 7.90 -8.92 3.66
C LEU A 208 7.74 -9.78 4.93
N TYR A 209 8.80 -10.46 5.38
CA TYR A 209 8.71 -11.47 6.44
C TYR A 209 9.32 -11.06 7.77
N ASP A 210 10.06 -9.93 7.85
CA ASP A 210 10.63 -9.44 9.10
C ASP A 210 9.93 -8.15 9.56
N SER A 211 9.89 -7.93 10.87
CA SER A 211 9.43 -6.68 11.49
C SER A 211 10.23 -6.42 12.76
N PRO A 212 10.36 -5.13 13.17
CA PRO A 212 10.85 -4.80 14.51
C PRO A 212 9.99 -5.38 15.63
N ILE A 213 8.72 -5.73 15.32
CA ILE A 213 7.77 -6.32 16.26
C ILE A 213 7.56 -7.78 15.85
N SER A 214 8.28 -8.70 16.49
CA SER A 214 8.12 -10.13 16.26
C SER A 214 6.69 -10.58 16.54
N GLY A 215 6.18 -11.47 15.69
CA GLY A 215 4.81 -11.98 15.78
C GLY A 215 3.74 -11.02 15.25
N SER A 216 4.11 -9.80 14.81
CA SER A 216 3.15 -8.88 14.20
C SER A 216 2.75 -9.34 12.79
N THR A 217 1.51 -9.03 12.40
CA THR A 217 1.04 -9.27 11.02
C THR A 217 1.62 -8.22 10.09
N LYS A 218 2.52 -8.64 9.20
CA LYS A 218 3.11 -7.80 8.16
C LYS A 218 2.14 -7.54 7.01
N LEU A 219 1.37 -8.56 6.65
CA LEU A 219 0.41 -8.51 5.56
C LEU A 219 -0.71 -9.49 5.85
N GLN A 220 -1.94 -9.03 5.81
CA GLN A 220 -3.13 -9.86 5.79
C GLN A 220 -3.59 -10.02 4.35
N LEU A 221 -3.74 -11.26 3.91
CA LEU A 221 -4.10 -11.62 2.54
C LEU A 221 -5.61 -11.87 2.49
N ASP A 222 -6.34 -10.89 2.01
CA ASP A 222 -7.82 -10.87 2.11
C ASP A 222 -8.48 -11.53 0.92
N PHE A 223 -7.92 -11.45 -0.27
CA PHE A 223 -8.42 -11.92 -1.56
C PHE A 223 -9.76 -11.28 -1.97
N VAL A 224 -10.79 -11.35 -1.11
CA VAL A 224 -12.07 -10.68 -1.36
C VAL A 224 -12.08 -9.26 -0.79
N ILE A 225 -12.95 -8.41 -1.32
CA ILE A 225 -13.12 -7.03 -0.86
C ILE A 225 -14.06 -7.04 0.35
N SER A 226 -13.49 -7.30 1.53
CA SER A 226 -14.18 -7.32 2.82
C SER A 226 -14.77 -5.96 3.18
N ASP A 227 -15.56 -5.89 4.24
CA ASP A 227 -16.10 -4.62 4.72
C ASP A 227 -14.99 -3.67 5.24
N ASP A 228 -13.92 -4.22 5.80
CA ASP A 228 -12.72 -3.46 6.18
C ASP A 228 -12.03 -2.88 4.93
N ALA A 229 -11.86 -3.67 3.88
CA ALA A 229 -11.32 -3.19 2.60
C ALA A 229 -12.22 -2.13 1.95
N LYS A 230 -13.55 -2.27 2.02
CA LYS A 230 -14.50 -1.24 1.57
C LYS A 230 -14.38 0.04 2.41
N SER A 231 -14.18 -0.08 3.72
CA SER A 231 -13.96 1.08 4.59
C SER A 231 -12.68 1.82 4.21
N LEU A 232 -11.59 1.07 4.01
CA LEU A 232 -10.33 1.62 3.55
C LEU A 232 -10.45 2.38 2.22
N LEU A 233 -11.20 1.84 1.25
CA LEU A 233 -11.47 2.53 -0.02
C LEU A 233 -12.31 3.80 0.16
N ARG A 234 -13.26 3.83 1.11
CA ARG A 234 -14.01 5.05 1.47
C ARG A 234 -13.09 6.11 2.07
N ASP A 235 -12.20 5.72 3.00
CA ASP A 235 -11.25 6.61 3.63
C ASP A 235 -10.25 7.18 2.62
N ALA A 236 -9.76 6.35 1.70
CA ALA A 236 -8.92 6.77 0.59
C ALA A 236 -9.64 7.78 -0.33
N THR A 237 -10.93 7.53 -0.61
CA THR A 237 -11.76 8.46 -1.39
C THR A 237 -11.90 9.81 -0.67
N ALA A 238 -12.24 9.79 0.62
CA ALA A 238 -12.38 11.00 1.43
C ALA A 238 -11.08 11.80 1.46
N PHE A 239 -9.95 11.13 1.66
CA PHE A 239 -8.63 11.77 1.65
C PHE A 239 -8.32 12.42 0.30
N LEU A 240 -8.49 11.72 -0.82
CA LEU A 240 -8.26 12.28 -2.17
C LEU A 240 -9.09 13.55 -2.43
N TYR A 241 -10.32 13.59 -1.93
CA TYR A 241 -11.17 14.76 -2.06
C TYR A 241 -10.76 15.90 -1.13
N SER A 242 -10.22 15.60 0.05
CA SER A 242 -9.67 16.63 0.96
C SER A 242 -8.47 17.38 0.39
N LEU A 243 -7.73 16.75 -0.53
CA LEU A 243 -6.57 17.37 -1.19
C LEU A 243 -6.96 18.41 -2.26
N LYS A 244 -8.24 18.52 -2.63
CA LYS A 244 -8.69 19.51 -3.62
C LYS A 244 -8.66 20.93 -3.02
N LYS A 245 -8.34 21.93 -3.86
CA LYS A 245 -8.36 23.35 -3.46
C LYS A 245 -9.73 23.84 -2.98
N LYS A 246 -10.80 23.19 -3.43
CA LYS A 246 -12.18 23.40 -2.96
C LYS A 246 -12.73 22.03 -2.58
N PRO A 247 -12.61 21.62 -1.32
CA PRO A 247 -13.10 20.32 -0.89
C PRO A 247 -14.63 20.27 -1.08
N ALA A 248 -15.07 19.39 -1.97
CA ALA A 248 -16.44 18.94 -2.03
C ALA A 248 -16.61 17.73 -1.12
N ALA A 249 -17.85 17.43 -0.71
CA ALA A 249 -18.12 16.15 -0.05
C ALA A 249 -17.56 15.01 -0.90
N ALA A 250 -16.85 14.07 -0.26
CA ALA A 250 -16.33 12.91 -0.96
C ALA A 250 -17.49 12.15 -1.60
N PRO A 251 -17.43 11.84 -2.90
CA PRO A 251 -18.47 11.04 -3.53
C PRO A 251 -18.49 9.65 -2.92
N GLN A 252 -19.64 9.03 -2.98
CA GLN A 252 -19.69 7.58 -2.76
C GLN A 252 -18.85 6.87 -3.82
N ILE A 253 -18.31 5.73 -3.47
CA ILE A 253 -17.64 4.84 -4.45
C ILE A 253 -18.61 4.63 -5.60
N ARG A 254 -18.14 4.86 -6.84
CA ARG A 254 -18.96 4.76 -8.05
C ARG A 254 -19.67 3.40 -8.09
N PRO A 255 -21.00 3.37 -8.38
CA PRO A 255 -21.68 2.10 -8.60
C PRO A 255 -20.93 1.23 -9.62
N LYS A 256 -20.74 -0.06 -9.31
CA LYS A 256 -19.92 -0.99 -10.09
C LYS A 256 -18.43 -0.60 -10.23
N GLY A 257 -17.95 0.42 -9.55
CA GLY A 257 -16.51 0.73 -9.45
C GLY A 257 -15.73 -0.35 -8.69
N VAL A 258 -16.44 -1.05 -7.80
CA VAL A 258 -15.95 -2.22 -7.05
C VAL A 258 -16.88 -3.40 -7.39
N MET A 259 -16.28 -4.51 -7.82
CA MET A 259 -16.99 -5.71 -8.29
C MET A 259 -16.49 -6.96 -7.55
N PRO A 260 -16.87 -7.14 -6.28
CA PRO A 260 -16.34 -8.21 -5.41
C PRO A 260 -16.80 -9.61 -5.82
N GLN A 261 -17.91 -9.71 -6.54
CA GLN A 261 -18.59 -10.98 -6.82
C GLN A 261 -17.72 -12.01 -7.56
N PHE A 262 -16.69 -11.59 -8.28
CA PHE A 262 -15.79 -12.52 -8.98
C PHE A 262 -14.86 -13.23 -7.99
N ALA A 263 -14.19 -12.48 -7.12
CA ALA A 263 -13.33 -13.04 -6.08
C ALA A 263 -14.16 -13.86 -5.06
N GLU A 264 -15.34 -13.38 -4.69
CA GLU A 264 -16.25 -14.11 -3.79
C GLU A 264 -16.64 -15.48 -4.35
N ARG A 265 -17.00 -15.58 -5.64
CA ARG A 265 -17.31 -16.87 -6.28
C ARG A 265 -16.12 -17.83 -6.32
N VAL A 266 -14.92 -17.32 -6.61
CA VAL A 266 -13.71 -18.15 -6.61
C VAL A 266 -13.43 -18.67 -5.21
N LEU A 267 -13.50 -17.84 -4.19
CA LEU A 267 -13.28 -18.21 -2.80
C LEU A 267 -14.28 -19.28 -2.34
N GLU A 268 -15.58 -19.08 -2.65
CA GLU A 268 -16.65 -20.03 -2.34
C GLU A 268 -16.43 -21.40 -3.02
N ARG A 269 -16.11 -21.42 -4.31
CA ARG A 269 -15.82 -22.63 -5.08
C ARG A 269 -14.64 -23.43 -4.50
N ARG A 270 -13.64 -22.73 -3.95
CA ARG A 270 -12.48 -23.32 -3.28
C ARG A 270 -12.78 -23.74 -1.83
N GLY A 271 -13.94 -23.41 -1.28
CA GLY A 271 -14.31 -23.71 0.11
C GLY A 271 -13.47 -22.95 1.15
N LEU A 272 -12.85 -21.84 0.75
CA LEU A 272 -11.99 -21.03 1.60
C LEU A 272 -12.75 -19.86 2.23
N LYS A 273 -12.11 -19.21 3.21
CA LYS A 273 -12.64 -18.01 3.90
C LYS A 273 -11.61 -16.90 3.91
N THR A 274 -12.08 -15.65 3.91
CA THR A 274 -11.21 -14.49 4.10
C THR A 274 -10.89 -14.28 5.58
N PRO A 275 -9.66 -13.85 5.96
CA PRO A 275 -8.49 -13.80 5.10
C PRO A 275 -7.99 -15.20 4.73
N VAL A 276 -7.45 -15.34 3.51
CA VAL A 276 -6.91 -16.63 3.02
C VAL A 276 -5.55 -16.95 3.64
N GLY A 277 -4.89 -15.95 4.22
CA GLY A 277 -3.64 -16.13 4.94
C GLY A 277 -3.13 -14.86 5.60
N ARG A 278 -2.03 -15.01 6.33
CA ARG A 278 -1.29 -13.88 6.94
C ARG A 278 0.20 -14.13 6.83
N VAL A 279 0.94 -13.09 6.49
CA VAL A 279 2.39 -13.06 6.65
C VAL A 279 2.66 -12.50 8.04
N VAL A 280 3.18 -13.34 8.92
CA VAL A 280 3.54 -12.98 10.30
C VAL A 280 5.05 -12.83 10.39
N ALA A 281 5.52 -11.74 10.98
CA ALA A 281 6.94 -11.45 11.15
C ALA A 281 7.60 -12.45 12.10
N LYS A 282 8.80 -12.88 11.75
CA LYS A 282 9.67 -13.71 12.58
C LYS A 282 10.38 -12.89 13.63
#